data_a79b62501162ad2358eae1f00d0055ec
#
_entry.id   a79b62501162ad2358eae1f00d0055ec
#
_cell.length_a   1.000
_cell.length_b   1.000
_cell.length_c   1.000
_cell.angle_alpha   90.00
_cell.angle_beta   90.00
_cell.angle_gamma   90.00
#
_symmetry.space_group_name_H-M   'P 1'
#
loop_
_entity.id
_entity.type
_entity.pdbx_description
1 polymer ?
#
loop_
_entity_poly.entity_id
_entity_poly.type
_entity_poly.pdbx_seq_one_letter_code
_entity_poly.pdbx_strand_id
1 'polypeptide(L)'
;MLYILHENDQWLAPFRETFTEMGLPFSEWHMASFLPDLTVEPPLGVFYVRMSASAHTRGHSGVPELTAGVLCWLERHGRCVINGSAALDLELSKVRQYQALMAHDLPVPLTYAARSPEQLLSLARNMSCPFVTKHNRAGMGLGVERFDGFDAFELRLDA
;
A
#
# COMPACT_ATOMS: atom_id res chain seq x y z
N MET A 1 5.83 -12.64 -22.00
CA MET A 1 6.37 -11.32 -21.61
C MET A 1 6.05 -11.06 -20.14
N LEU A 2 6.99 -10.52 -19.37
CA LEU A 2 6.77 -10.05 -18.01
C LEU A 2 6.58 -8.52 -18.03
N TYR A 3 5.55 -8.03 -17.35
CA TYR A 3 5.30 -6.59 -17.16
C TYR A 3 5.44 -6.25 -15.69
N ILE A 4 6.17 -5.17 -15.36
CA ILE A 4 6.38 -4.73 -13.99
C ILE A 4 5.68 -3.39 -13.80
N LEU A 5 4.66 -3.36 -12.95
CA LEU A 5 3.92 -2.16 -12.59
C LEU A 5 4.55 -1.54 -11.34
N HIS A 6 5.10 -0.35 -11.44
CA HIS A 6 5.80 0.32 -10.34
C HIS A 6 5.65 1.85 -10.41
N GLU A 7 6.10 2.54 -9.38
CA GLU A 7 6.20 4.00 -9.34
C GLU A 7 7.54 4.47 -8.73
N ASN A 8 8.47 3.54 -8.50
CA ASN A 8 9.76 3.85 -7.87
C ASN A 8 10.89 3.10 -8.57
N ASP A 9 11.71 3.83 -9.32
CA ASP A 9 12.82 3.30 -10.08
C ASP A 9 13.91 2.65 -9.23
N GLN A 10 14.16 3.19 -8.02
CA GLN A 10 15.20 2.64 -7.13
C GLN A 10 14.89 1.21 -6.70
N TRP A 11 13.60 0.88 -6.54
CA TRP A 11 13.19 -0.47 -6.15
C TRP A 11 13.26 -1.48 -7.30
N LEU A 12 13.36 -0.97 -8.54
CA LEU A 12 13.44 -1.82 -9.72
C LEU A 12 14.88 -2.17 -10.11
N ALA A 13 15.88 -1.44 -9.66
CA ALA A 13 17.27 -1.67 -10.04
C ALA A 13 17.71 -3.15 -9.89
N PRO A 14 17.47 -3.84 -8.75
CA PRO A 14 17.83 -5.24 -8.60
C PRO A 14 17.10 -6.19 -9.56
N PHE A 15 15.84 -5.85 -9.92
CA PHE A 15 15.07 -6.64 -10.89
C PHE A 15 15.62 -6.50 -12.30
N ARG A 16 15.97 -5.26 -12.71
CA ARG A 16 16.58 -4.98 -14.02
C ARG A 16 17.87 -5.78 -14.21
N GLU A 17 18.74 -5.76 -13.21
CA GLU A 17 20.00 -6.53 -13.20
C GLU A 17 19.70 -8.02 -13.35
N THR A 18 18.95 -8.60 -12.43
CA THR A 18 18.63 -10.03 -12.40
C THR A 18 17.95 -10.51 -13.70
N PHE A 19 16.96 -9.78 -14.20
CA PHE A 19 16.25 -10.20 -15.41
C PHE A 19 17.11 -10.09 -16.66
N THR A 20 18.01 -9.11 -16.69
CA THR A 20 19.02 -9.01 -17.77
C THR A 20 20.00 -10.17 -17.73
N GLU A 21 20.53 -10.51 -16.56
CA GLU A 21 21.43 -11.67 -16.37
C GLU A 21 20.76 -12.99 -16.73
N MET A 22 19.48 -13.14 -16.41
CA MET A 22 18.68 -14.33 -16.75
C MET A 22 18.23 -14.38 -18.21
N GLY A 23 18.45 -13.33 -18.98
CA GLY A 23 17.94 -13.20 -20.36
C GLY A 23 16.40 -13.19 -20.44
N LEU A 24 15.70 -12.74 -19.39
CA LEU A 24 14.25 -12.69 -19.33
C LEU A 24 13.74 -11.38 -19.97
N PRO A 25 12.91 -11.44 -21.01
CA PRO A 25 12.32 -10.24 -21.59
C PRO A 25 11.25 -9.67 -20.65
N PHE A 26 11.39 -8.41 -20.27
CA PHE A 26 10.42 -7.70 -19.45
C PHE A 26 10.16 -6.29 -20.00
N SER A 27 9.05 -5.71 -19.57
CA SER A 27 8.64 -4.34 -19.85
C SER A 27 8.20 -3.67 -18.58
N GLU A 28 8.56 -2.41 -18.40
CA GLU A 28 8.20 -1.61 -17.24
C GLU A 28 7.02 -0.71 -17.56
N TRP A 29 6.03 -0.71 -16.66
CA TRP A 29 4.93 0.23 -16.65
C TRP A 29 5.11 1.15 -15.44
N HIS A 30 5.75 2.30 -15.66
CA HIS A 30 5.91 3.31 -14.61
C HIS A 30 4.57 4.04 -14.41
N MET A 31 3.82 3.65 -13.40
CA MET A 31 2.42 4.01 -13.21
C MET A 31 2.17 5.52 -13.04
N ALA A 32 3.19 6.31 -12.70
CA ALA A 32 3.07 7.77 -12.64
C ALA A 32 3.08 8.44 -14.03
N SER A 33 3.54 7.74 -15.07
CA SER A 33 3.61 8.24 -16.45
C SER A 33 2.95 7.32 -17.48
N PHE A 34 2.58 6.11 -17.07
CA PHE A 34 1.93 5.14 -17.95
C PHE A 34 0.49 5.58 -18.27
N LEU A 35 0.17 5.58 -19.55
CA LEU A 35 -1.16 5.94 -20.06
C LEU A 35 -1.79 4.70 -20.72
N PRO A 36 -2.51 3.86 -19.94
CA PRO A 36 -3.16 2.67 -20.47
C PRO A 36 -4.37 3.04 -21.33
N ASP A 37 -4.52 2.39 -22.48
CA ASP A 37 -5.79 2.37 -23.19
C ASP A 37 -6.65 1.23 -22.64
N LEU A 38 -7.57 1.55 -21.76
CA LEU A 38 -8.46 0.57 -21.12
C LEU A 38 -9.61 0.13 -22.03
N THR A 39 -9.73 0.67 -23.24
CA THR A 39 -10.77 0.32 -24.23
C THR A 39 -10.41 -0.91 -25.05
N VAL A 40 -9.15 -1.28 -25.06
CA VAL A 40 -8.63 -2.46 -25.77
C VAL A 40 -8.29 -3.59 -24.81
N GLU A 41 -8.07 -4.77 -25.33
CA GLU A 41 -7.62 -5.92 -24.54
C GLU A 41 -6.15 -5.73 -24.12
N PRO A 42 -5.77 -6.00 -22.84
CA PRO A 42 -4.38 -5.91 -22.41
C PRO A 42 -3.49 -6.96 -23.10
N PRO A 43 -2.20 -6.69 -23.23
CA PRO A 43 -1.27 -7.63 -23.83
C PRO A 43 -1.19 -8.94 -23.07
N LEU A 44 -0.81 -10.02 -23.75
CA LEU A 44 -0.58 -11.32 -23.10
C LEU A 44 0.72 -11.30 -22.29
N GLY A 45 0.65 -11.79 -21.06
CA GLY A 45 1.81 -11.87 -20.19
C GLY A 45 1.48 -12.06 -18.71
N VAL A 46 2.52 -11.98 -17.90
CA VAL A 46 2.45 -11.98 -16.45
C VAL A 46 2.72 -10.55 -15.96
N PHE A 47 1.90 -10.05 -15.08
CA PHE A 47 1.98 -8.70 -14.54
C PHE A 47 2.38 -8.76 -13.08
N TYR A 48 3.56 -8.22 -12.76
CA TYR A 48 4.09 -8.16 -11.39
C TYR A 48 3.96 -6.74 -10.83
N VAL A 49 3.24 -6.62 -9.72
CA VAL A 49 2.92 -5.33 -9.12
C VAL A 49 3.87 -5.02 -7.97
N ARG A 50 4.54 -3.86 -8.07
CA ARG A 50 5.47 -3.30 -7.08
C ARG A 50 5.02 -1.92 -6.61
N MET A 51 3.72 -1.76 -6.42
CA MET A 51 3.16 -0.53 -5.85
C MET A 51 3.34 -0.49 -4.33
N SER A 52 3.33 0.73 -3.78
CA SER A 52 3.49 0.97 -2.35
C SER A 52 2.50 1.99 -1.83
N ALA A 53 2.06 1.78 -0.57
CA ALA A 53 1.28 2.77 0.17
C ALA A 53 1.99 4.12 0.32
N SER A 54 3.34 4.13 0.30
CA SER A 54 4.14 5.34 0.44
C SER A 54 4.33 6.15 -0.85
N ALA A 55 3.67 5.81 -1.95
CA ALA A 55 3.74 6.54 -3.22
C ALA A 55 3.46 8.05 -3.05
N HIS A 56 2.55 8.41 -2.14
CA HIS A 56 2.22 9.81 -1.83
C HIS A 56 3.41 10.62 -1.30
N THR A 57 4.38 10.00 -0.62
CA THR A 57 5.59 10.68 -0.12
C THR A 57 6.58 11.04 -1.22
N ARG A 58 6.36 10.53 -2.43
CA ARG A 58 7.16 10.80 -3.65
C ARG A 58 6.39 11.64 -4.68
N GLY A 59 5.29 12.26 -4.27
CA GLY A 59 4.45 13.07 -5.17
C GLY A 59 3.46 12.26 -6.03
N HIS A 60 3.36 10.95 -5.81
CA HIS A 60 2.55 10.03 -6.60
C HIS A 60 1.24 9.64 -5.88
N SER A 61 0.55 10.59 -5.26
CA SER A 61 -0.59 10.32 -4.37
C SER A 61 -1.77 9.62 -5.06
N GLY A 62 -2.07 9.94 -6.31
CA GLY A 62 -3.16 9.32 -7.09
C GLY A 62 -2.79 8.06 -7.85
N VAL A 63 -1.51 7.71 -7.87
CA VAL A 63 -1.01 6.57 -8.67
C VAL A 63 -1.53 5.22 -8.16
N PRO A 64 -1.65 4.94 -6.86
CA PRO A 64 -2.22 3.68 -6.40
C PRO A 64 -3.67 3.47 -6.82
N GLU A 65 -4.49 4.51 -6.86
CA GLU A 65 -5.88 4.44 -7.30
C GLU A 65 -5.97 4.15 -8.80
N LEU A 66 -5.13 4.81 -9.63
CA LEU A 66 -5.02 4.49 -11.04
C LEU A 66 -4.57 3.03 -11.23
N THR A 67 -3.57 2.59 -10.47
CA THR A 67 -3.07 1.22 -10.54
C THR A 67 -4.18 0.22 -10.20
N ALA A 68 -4.99 0.48 -9.17
CA ALA A 68 -6.12 -0.39 -8.83
C ALA A 68 -7.08 -0.55 -10.02
N GLY A 69 -7.39 0.52 -10.75
CA GLY A 69 -8.19 0.46 -11.98
C GLY A 69 -7.55 -0.39 -13.08
N VAL A 70 -6.24 -0.22 -13.28
CA VAL A 70 -5.47 -1.04 -14.25
C VAL A 70 -5.46 -2.52 -13.85
N LEU A 71 -5.32 -2.84 -12.56
CA LEU A 71 -5.36 -4.22 -12.08
C LEU A 71 -6.73 -4.86 -12.32
N CYS A 72 -7.82 -4.15 -12.05
CA CYS A 72 -9.17 -4.62 -12.36
C CYS A 72 -9.35 -4.90 -13.85
N TRP A 73 -8.78 -4.05 -14.73
CA TRP A 73 -8.81 -4.27 -16.18
C TRP A 73 -8.02 -5.52 -16.58
N LEU A 74 -6.81 -5.72 -16.07
CA LEU A 74 -6.00 -6.91 -16.31
C LEU A 74 -6.68 -8.19 -15.85
N GLU A 75 -7.20 -8.18 -14.61
CA GLU A 75 -7.87 -9.33 -13.97
C GLU A 75 -9.17 -9.69 -14.70
N ARG A 76 -9.97 -8.69 -15.12
CA ARG A 76 -11.17 -8.90 -15.90
C ARG A 76 -10.89 -9.60 -17.24
N HIS A 77 -9.73 -9.36 -17.84
CA HIS A 77 -9.29 -10.02 -19.06
C HIS A 77 -8.50 -11.32 -18.82
N GLY A 78 -8.53 -11.85 -17.59
CA GLY A 78 -7.91 -13.13 -17.24
C GLY A 78 -6.38 -13.11 -17.29
N ARG A 79 -5.75 -11.95 -17.15
CA ARG A 79 -4.29 -11.87 -17.09
C ARG A 79 -3.76 -12.39 -15.75
N CYS A 80 -2.61 -13.04 -15.78
CA CYS A 80 -1.92 -13.45 -14.55
C CYS A 80 -1.30 -12.23 -13.88
N VAL A 81 -1.84 -11.83 -12.72
CA VAL A 81 -1.37 -10.68 -11.94
C VAL A 81 -0.83 -11.15 -10.60
N ILE A 82 0.45 -10.90 -10.35
CA ILE A 82 1.12 -11.18 -9.07
C ILE A 82 1.07 -9.91 -8.23
N ASN A 83 0.62 -10.03 -6.98
CA ASN A 83 0.25 -8.93 -6.10
C ASN A 83 -0.87 -8.07 -6.71
N GLY A 84 -1.95 -8.72 -7.15
CA GLY A 84 -3.10 -8.10 -7.81
C GLY A 84 -3.90 -7.13 -6.93
N SER A 85 -5.12 -6.84 -7.36
CA SER A 85 -5.98 -5.82 -6.74
C SER A 85 -6.21 -6.05 -5.25
N ALA A 86 -6.44 -7.29 -4.82
CA ALA A 86 -6.62 -7.64 -3.41
C ALA A 86 -5.36 -7.34 -2.56
N ALA A 87 -4.16 -7.63 -3.09
CA ALA A 87 -2.91 -7.32 -2.39
C ALA A 87 -2.67 -5.80 -2.31
N LEU A 88 -2.96 -5.06 -3.38
CA LEU A 88 -2.86 -3.61 -3.38
C LEU A 88 -3.82 -2.96 -2.37
N ASP A 89 -5.05 -3.44 -2.29
CA ASP A 89 -6.04 -2.97 -1.30
C ASP A 89 -5.54 -3.13 0.14
N LEU A 90 -4.89 -4.25 0.45
CA LEU A 90 -4.28 -4.48 1.77
C LEU A 90 -3.06 -3.58 1.99
N GLU A 91 -2.23 -3.38 0.97
CA GLU A 91 -1.06 -2.49 1.05
C GLU A 91 -1.48 -1.04 1.38
N LEU A 92 -2.61 -0.59 0.87
CA LEU A 92 -3.10 0.78 1.04
C LEU A 92 -3.81 1.02 2.37
N SER A 93 -4.14 0.01 3.17
CA SER A 93 -4.91 0.19 4.40
C SER A 93 -4.57 -0.81 5.49
N LYS A 94 -4.00 -0.32 6.59
CA LYS A 94 -3.73 -1.13 7.78
C LYS A 94 -5.00 -1.66 8.45
N VAL A 95 -6.08 -0.90 8.37
CA VAL A 95 -7.39 -1.37 8.85
C VAL A 95 -7.84 -2.59 8.07
N ARG A 96 -7.72 -2.57 6.73
CA ARG A 96 -8.02 -3.74 5.89
C ARG A 96 -7.07 -4.90 6.14
N GLN A 97 -5.77 -4.65 6.33
CA GLN A 97 -4.80 -5.68 6.70
C GLN A 97 -5.23 -6.41 7.97
N TYR A 98 -5.60 -5.68 9.02
CA TYR A 98 -6.02 -6.28 10.27
C TYR A 98 -7.32 -7.07 10.14
N GLN A 99 -8.30 -6.57 9.39
CA GLN A 99 -9.52 -7.34 9.12
C GLN A 99 -9.23 -8.62 8.35
N ALA A 100 -8.33 -8.58 7.36
CA ALA A 100 -7.92 -9.77 6.63
C ALA A 100 -7.20 -10.79 7.52
N LEU A 101 -6.29 -10.33 8.40
CA LEU A 101 -5.61 -11.21 9.35
C LEU A 101 -6.59 -11.85 10.34
N MET A 102 -7.52 -11.07 10.89
CA MET A 102 -8.55 -11.57 11.80
C MET A 102 -9.48 -12.58 11.14
N ALA A 103 -9.81 -12.39 9.86
CA ALA A 103 -10.62 -13.34 9.09
C ALA A 103 -9.95 -14.72 8.90
N HIS A 104 -8.64 -14.79 9.13
CA HIS A 104 -7.84 -16.01 9.11
C HIS A 104 -7.33 -16.44 10.51
N ASP A 105 -7.99 -15.97 11.58
CA ASP A 105 -7.66 -16.28 12.97
C ASP A 105 -6.20 -15.92 13.36
N LEU A 106 -5.59 -14.98 12.64
CA LEU A 106 -4.26 -14.48 12.97
C LEU A 106 -4.35 -13.36 14.02
N PRO A 107 -3.44 -13.35 15.02
CA PRO A 107 -3.48 -12.34 16.05
C PRO A 107 -3.12 -10.95 15.51
N VAL A 108 -3.89 -9.96 15.92
CA VAL A 108 -3.65 -8.55 15.64
C VAL A 108 -3.65 -7.74 16.94
N PRO A 109 -2.93 -6.62 17.03
CA PRO A 109 -3.01 -5.75 18.20
C PRO A 109 -4.40 -5.13 18.30
N LEU A 110 -4.85 -4.86 19.54
CA LEU A 110 -6.06 -4.07 19.77
C LEU A 110 -5.90 -2.71 19.05
N THR A 111 -6.81 -2.44 18.16
CA THR A 111 -6.69 -1.29 17.26
C THR A 111 -8.00 -0.55 17.11
N TYR A 112 -7.95 0.75 17.23
CA TYR A 112 -9.04 1.67 16.93
C TYR A 112 -8.68 2.51 15.72
N ALA A 113 -9.68 2.88 14.93
CA ALA A 113 -9.51 3.77 13.79
C ALA A 113 -10.29 5.08 14.03
N ALA A 114 -9.64 6.21 13.76
CA ALA A 114 -10.24 7.53 13.89
C ALA A 114 -9.91 8.40 12.68
N ARG A 115 -10.71 9.43 12.45
CA ARG A 115 -10.59 10.37 11.34
C ARG A 115 -10.32 11.80 11.79
N SER A 116 -10.42 12.07 13.09
CA SER A 116 -10.18 13.42 13.63
C SER A 116 -9.41 13.34 14.96
N PRO A 117 -8.73 14.43 15.36
CA PRO A 117 -8.06 14.52 16.65
C PRO A 117 -9.01 14.26 17.84
N GLU A 118 -10.25 14.76 17.79
CA GLU A 118 -11.23 14.58 18.86
C GLU A 118 -11.62 13.12 19.03
N GLN A 119 -11.78 12.40 17.89
CA GLN A 119 -12.04 10.94 17.91
C GLN A 119 -10.84 10.18 18.48
N LEU A 120 -9.61 10.58 18.09
CA LEU A 120 -8.39 9.98 18.63
C LEU A 120 -8.30 10.15 20.14
N LEU A 121 -8.54 11.34 20.66
CA LEU A 121 -8.56 11.61 22.10
C LEU A 121 -9.60 10.76 22.84
N SER A 122 -10.82 10.72 22.30
CA SER A 122 -11.90 9.91 22.88
C SER A 122 -11.56 8.43 22.97
N LEU A 123 -10.95 7.87 21.93
CA LEU A 123 -10.54 6.47 21.88
C LEU A 123 -9.33 6.18 22.79
N ALA A 124 -8.33 7.07 22.79
CA ALA A 124 -7.11 6.90 23.57
C ALA A 124 -7.37 6.88 25.08
N ARG A 125 -8.39 7.60 25.59
CA ARG A 125 -8.80 7.56 26.99
C ARG A 125 -9.16 6.16 27.50
N ASN A 126 -9.59 5.29 26.60
CA ASN A 126 -9.99 3.91 26.91
C ASN A 126 -8.89 2.88 26.57
N MET A 127 -7.73 3.32 26.09
CA MET A 127 -6.63 2.43 25.77
C MET A 127 -5.68 2.27 26.95
N SER A 128 -5.19 1.05 27.14
CA SER A 128 -4.08 0.80 28.08
C SER A 128 -2.78 1.37 27.52
N CYS A 129 -1.98 1.98 28.41
CA CYS A 129 -0.64 2.43 28.05
C CYS A 129 0.39 1.29 28.27
N PRO A 130 1.46 1.24 27.46
CA PRO A 130 1.72 2.12 26.32
C PRO A 130 0.88 1.77 25.10
N PHE A 131 0.60 2.76 24.25
CA PHE A 131 -0.03 2.56 22.95
C PHE A 131 0.75 3.29 21.84
N VAL A 132 0.44 2.97 20.59
CA VAL A 132 1.04 3.63 19.42
C VAL A 132 -0.04 4.22 18.51
N THR A 133 0.25 5.37 17.91
CA THR A 133 -0.51 5.89 16.78
C THR A 133 0.25 5.65 15.50
N LYS A 134 -0.47 5.50 14.39
CA LYS A 134 0.10 5.37 13.05
C LYS A 134 -0.90 5.77 11.98
N HIS A 135 -0.40 6.26 10.87
CA HIS A 135 -1.24 6.49 9.70
C HIS A 135 -1.77 5.17 9.14
N ASN A 136 -3.03 5.17 8.70
CA ASN A 136 -3.63 4.02 8.03
C ASN A 136 -2.88 3.66 6.74
N ARG A 137 -2.34 4.67 6.03
CA ARG A 137 -1.61 4.54 4.76
C ARG A 137 -0.19 5.08 4.91
N ALA A 138 0.72 4.26 5.41
CA ALA A 138 2.14 4.57 5.50
C ALA A 138 2.97 3.30 5.59
N GLY A 139 4.23 3.38 5.19
CA GLY A 139 5.22 2.31 5.29
C GLY A 139 6.45 2.77 6.08
N MET A 140 7.40 1.85 6.31
CA MET A 140 8.73 2.11 6.89
C MET A 140 8.73 2.81 8.26
N GLY A 141 7.67 2.64 9.06
CA GLY A 141 7.55 3.30 10.37
C GLY A 141 7.23 4.80 10.32
N LEU A 142 6.99 5.38 9.16
CA LEU A 142 6.65 6.79 9.04
C LEU A 142 5.34 7.11 9.78
N GLY A 143 5.40 8.14 10.64
CA GLY A 143 4.26 8.58 11.44
C GLY A 143 3.82 7.57 12.50
N VAL A 144 4.69 6.65 12.92
CA VAL A 144 4.48 5.80 14.09
C VAL A 144 5.02 6.52 15.32
N GLU A 145 4.13 6.84 16.24
CA GLU A 145 4.49 7.49 17.52
C GLU A 145 4.01 6.63 18.68
N ARG A 146 4.86 6.46 19.69
CA ARG A 146 4.53 5.72 20.94
C ARG A 146 4.24 6.70 22.07
N PHE A 147 3.22 6.38 22.84
CA PHE A 147 2.81 7.15 24.02
C PHE A 147 2.75 6.23 25.22
N ASP A 148 3.48 6.61 26.28
CA ASP A 148 3.51 5.89 27.55
C ASP A 148 2.41 6.34 28.50
N GLY A 149 1.70 7.43 28.18
CA GLY A 149 0.57 7.98 28.93
C GLY A 149 -0.34 8.84 28.05
N PHE A 150 -1.58 9.00 28.49
CA PHE A 150 -2.60 9.80 27.79
C PHE A 150 -2.22 11.28 27.71
N ASP A 151 -1.68 11.87 28.79
CA ASP A 151 -1.34 13.29 28.85
C ASP A 151 -0.30 13.69 27.78
N ALA A 152 0.70 12.82 27.55
CA ALA A 152 1.69 13.02 26.51
C ALA A 152 1.08 12.99 25.10
N PHE A 153 0.07 12.14 24.91
CA PHE A 153 -0.65 12.07 23.64
C PHE A 153 -1.54 13.30 23.41
N GLU A 154 -2.29 13.74 24.45
CA GLU A 154 -3.14 14.94 24.37
C GLU A 154 -2.29 16.17 24.01
N LEU A 155 -1.18 16.38 24.72
CA LEU A 155 -0.25 17.49 24.44
C LEU A 155 0.31 17.44 23.01
N ARG A 156 0.54 16.25 22.48
CA ARG A 156 1.07 16.05 21.11
C ARG A 156 0.04 16.41 20.03
N LEU A 157 -1.25 16.24 20.29
CA LEU A 157 -2.33 16.59 19.36
C LEU A 157 -2.64 18.09 19.34
N ASP A 158 -2.37 18.79 20.42
CA ASP A 158 -2.61 20.24 20.57
C ASP A 158 -1.45 21.07 19.96
N ALA A 159 -0.33 20.46 19.58
CA ALA A 159 0.87 21.09 19.03
C ALA A 159 0.88 21.08 17.50
#